data_b486ab1dd53ec53c97352d4b72bdf427
#
_entry.id   b486ab1dd53ec53c97352d4b72bdf427
#
_cell.length_a   1.000
_cell.length_b   1.000
_cell.length_c   1.000
_cell.angle_alpha   90.00
_cell.angle_beta   90.00
_cell.angle_gamma   90.00
#
_symmetry.space_group_name_H-M   'P 1'
#
loop_
_entity.id
_entity.type
_entity.pdbx_description
1 polymer ?
#
loop_
_entity_poly.entity_id
_entity_poly.type
_entity_poly.pdbx_seq_one_letter_code
_entity_poly.pdbx_strand_id
1 'polypeptide(L)'
;MLLVNTELTPQQRLDRAVTDIMAHKRYIALAGVMMIGTRKTCPNTPTAYTNGRDEVYGETMINALTEENLRYIVLHEVEGHKLHRHLTTWSHLFDIDAECANKAADYYTNLMINDENRQDGFAVMPTGEYAGLVDEKYRGMDTAQIFNDLYEKKQEQEQEQGDGESGDGESGDGESGDKPQGFDEHDWKDAKEMSEPEKRALDAEIERAVRQGAITAGKAGGVGGLLSIDKLLKPKIDPKALLHDFVTQTCVGKDDSTWRRPNRRKLAMGLIAPSGISEKVGELVFGIDTSGSCMSASEMTKFLSIAKQIAETTSPTSIRIIYWGTSIGGDELYGEGGKPIETMIESMKPRSTGGTRISCLTEYMKEKKIEAQAVVVLTDGYLGGEWGVWDKPVLWLITSDNTPSTRPDVGKYAHVKFN
;
A
#
# COMPACT_ATOMS: atom_id res chain seq x y z
N MET A 1 -36.81 -26.81 -40.56
CA MET A 1 -35.49 -26.55 -39.99
C MET A 1 -35.50 -25.15 -39.40
N LEU A 2 -35.70 -25.04 -38.09
CA LEU A 2 -35.70 -23.75 -37.41
C LEU A 2 -34.26 -23.24 -37.41
N LEU A 3 -34.02 -22.14 -38.12
CA LEU A 3 -32.76 -21.37 -37.99
C LEU A 3 -32.74 -20.81 -36.56
N VAL A 4 -32.01 -21.46 -35.67
CA VAL A 4 -31.72 -20.90 -34.35
C VAL A 4 -30.82 -19.72 -34.59
N ASN A 5 -31.28 -18.53 -34.23
CA ASN A 5 -30.45 -17.35 -34.25
C ASN A 5 -29.27 -17.63 -33.31
N THR A 6 -28.05 -17.72 -33.86
CA THR A 6 -26.85 -18.13 -33.11
C THR A 6 -26.12 -16.96 -32.49
N GLU A 7 -26.65 -15.76 -32.57
CA GLU A 7 -26.10 -14.59 -31.94
C GLU A 7 -26.33 -14.63 -30.42
N LEU A 8 -25.24 -14.53 -29.65
CA LEU A 8 -25.33 -14.49 -28.20
C LEU A 8 -25.94 -13.16 -27.75
N THR A 9 -26.76 -13.22 -26.70
CA THR A 9 -27.28 -12.00 -26.05
C THR A 9 -26.11 -11.25 -25.36
N PRO A 10 -26.23 -9.93 -25.09
CA PRO A 10 -25.23 -9.17 -24.34
C PRO A 10 -24.82 -9.86 -23.03
N GLN A 11 -25.79 -10.36 -22.26
CA GLN A 11 -25.51 -11.11 -21.03
C GLN A 11 -24.72 -12.40 -21.29
N GLN A 12 -25.05 -13.16 -22.33
CA GLN A 12 -24.29 -14.38 -22.68
C GLN A 12 -22.88 -14.07 -23.15
N ARG A 13 -22.66 -12.96 -23.85
CA ARG A 13 -21.32 -12.50 -24.22
C ARG A 13 -20.49 -12.12 -22.99
N LEU A 14 -21.09 -11.39 -22.06
CA LEU A 14 -20.46 -11.02 -20.78
C LEU A 14 -20.11 -12.27 -19.97
N ASP A 15 -21.05 -13.21 -19.81
CA ASP A 15 -20.83 -14.47 -19.08
C ASP A 15 -19.70 -15.30 -19.69
N ARG A 16 -19.59 -15.29 -21.04
CA ARG A 16 -18.51 -15.94 -21.75
C ARG A 16 -17.15 -15.29 -21.46
N ALA A 17 -17.08 -13.96 -21.53
CA ALA A 17 -15.84 -13.22 -21.22
C ALA A 17 -15.38 -13.51 -19.79
N VAL A 18 -16.29 -13.52 -18.82
CA VAL A 18 -16.01 -13.89 -17.42
C VAL A 18 -15.50 -15.32 -17.31
N THR A 19 -16.15 -16.26 -18.00
CA THR A 19 -15.74 -17.67 -17.98
C THR A 19 -14.35 -17.84 -18.58
N ASP A 20 -14.06 -17.16 -19.69
CA ASP A 20 -12.75 -17.19 -20.35
C ASP A 20 -11.65 -16.67 -19.41
N ILE A 21 -11.91 -15.56 -18.69
CA ILE A 21 -10.97 -15.00 -17.70
C ILE A 21 -10.76 -16.00 -16.56
N MET A 22 -11.82 -16.56 -15.99
CA MET A 22 -11.71 -17.53 -14.89
C MET A 22 -10.99 -18.82 -15.28
N ALA A 23 -11.05 -19.21 -16.54
CA ALA A 23 -10.35 -20.39 -17.09
C ALA A 23 -8.91 -20.09 -17.49
N HIS A 24 -8.54 -18.83 -17.67
CA HIS A 24 -7.21 -18.44 -18.14
C HIS A 24 -6.17 -18.61 -17.04
N LYS A 25 -5.01 -19.26 -17.34
CA LYS A 25 -3.97 -19.59 -16.35
C LYS A 25 -3.46 -18.41 -15.54
N ARG A 26 -3.39 -17.21 -16.16
CA ARG A 26 -2.96 -15.98 -15.49
C ARG A 26 -4.00 -15.50 -14.48
N TYR A 27 -5.28 -15.56 -14.86
CA TYR A 27 -6.39 -14.92 -14.14
C TYR A 27 -7.19 -15.86 -13.24
N ILE A 28 -6.88 -17.15 -13.23
CA ILE A 28 -7.60 -18.14 -12.38
C ILE A 28 -7.63 -17.74 -10.90
N ALA A 29 -6.63 -17.01 -10.45
CA ALA A 29 -6.57 -16.49 -9.09
C ALA A 29 -7.63 -15.39 -8.81
N LEU A 30 -8.17 -14.72 -9.84
CA LEU A 30 -9.25 -13.74 -9.72
C LEU A 30 -10.62 -14.38 -9.58
N ALA A 31 -10.77 -15.70 -9.84
CA ALA A 31 -12.07 -16.35 -9.88
C ALA A 31 -12.92 -16.09 -8.63
N GLY A 32 -12.30 -16.08 -7.45
CA GLY A 32 -12.98 -15.77 -6.18
C GLY A 32 -13.49 -14.32 -6.13
N VAL A 33 -12.68 -13.36 -6.59
CA VAL A 33 -13.06 -11.94 -6.62
C VAL A 33 -14.16 -11.69 -7.64
N MET A 34 -14.10 -12.37 -8.79
CA MET A 34 -15.14 -12.31 -9.83
C MET A 34 -16.51 -12.83 -9.37
N MET A 35 -16.56 -13.65 -8.33
CA MET A 35 -17.81 -14.17 -7.76
C MET A 35 -18.39 -13.28 -6.66
N ILE A 36 -17.73 -12.19 -6.29
CA ILE A 36 -18.24 -11.23 -5.30
C ILE A 36 -19.26 -10.31 -5.98
N GLY A 37 -20.42 -10.12 -5.33
CA GLY A 37 -21.48 -9.24 -5.82
C GLY A 37 -22.26 -9.81 -6.98
N THR A 38 -22.98 -8.93 -7.66
CA THR A 38 -23.80 -9.25 -8.83
C THR A 38 -23.22 -8.61 -10.09
N ARG A 39 -23.47 -9.25 -11.23
CA ARG A 39 -23.08 -8.75 -12.55
C ARG A 39 -24.28 -8.75 -13.46
N LYS A 40 -24.57 -7.61 -14.08
CA LYS A 40 -25.73 -7.46 -14.95
C LYS A 40 -25.44 -6.57 -16.14
N THR A 41 -26.20 -6.76 -17.21
CA THR A 41 -26.24 -5.84 -18.34
C THR A 41 -27.37 -4.83 -18.17
N CYS A 42 -27.19 -3.65 -18.76
CA CYS A 42 -28.18 -2.58 -18.72
C CYS A 42 -28.25 -1.86 -20.09
N PRO A 43 -29.44 -1.74 -20.70
CA PRO A 43 -29.57 -1.09 -22.01
C PRO A 43 -29.33 0.43 -21.99
N ASN A 44 -29.50 1.06 -20.82
CA ASN A 44 -29.37 2.52 -20.66
C ASN A 44 -28.02 2.98 -20.15
N THR A 45 -27.09 2.06 -19.89
CA THR A 45 -25.72 2.37 -19.44
C THR A 45 -24.85 2.50 -20.69
N PRO A 46 -24.12 3.62 -20.85
CA PRO A 46 -23.27 3.81 -22.03
C PRO A 46 -21.99 2.94 -21.98
N THR A 47 -21.44 2.76 -20.79
CA THR A 47 -20.13 2.10 -20.55
C THR A 47 -20.27 0.95 -19.54
N ALA A 48 -19.26 0.73 -18.71
CA ALA A 48 -19.32 -0.14 -17.53
C ALA A 48 -19.08 0.69 -16.28
N TYR A 49 -19.50 0.18 -15.13
CA TYR A 49 -19.14 0.74 -13.82
C TYR A 49 -19.29 -0.30 -12.71
N THR A 50 -18.57 -0.05 -11.62
CA THR A 50 -18.68 -0.82 -10.39
C THR A 50 -18.78 0.08 -9.16
N ASN A 51 -19.48 -0.40 -8.12
CA ASN A 51 -19.45 0.21 -6.79
C ASN A 51 -18.46 -0.50 -5.85
N GLY A 52 -17.54 -1.29 -6.39
CA GLY A 52 -16.58 -2.12 -5.64
C GLY A 52 -17.10 -3.51 -5.27
N ARG A 53 -18.42 -3.76 -5.39
CA ARG A 53 -19.08 -5.05 -5.16
C ARG A 53 -19.81 -5.54 -6.40
N ASP A 54 -20.76 -4.75 -6.86
CA ASP A 54 -21.62 -5.06 -8.00
C ASP A 54 -21.09 -4.39 -9.27
N GLU A 55 -21.33 -5.00 -10.41
CA GLU A 55 -20.87 -4.54 -11.72
C GLU A 55 -22.05 -4.39 -12.69
N VAL A 56 -22.05 -3.31 -13.46
CA VAL A 56 -23.05 -3.05 -14.50
C VAL A 56 -22.36 -2.74 -15.82
N TYR A 57 -22.81 -3.37 -16.90
CA TYR A 57 -22.22 -3.25 -18.23
C TYR A 57 -23.28 -2.83 -19.25
N GLY A 58 -22.95 -1.83 -20.07
CA GLY A 58 -23.82 -1.33 -21.13
C GLY A 58 -24.02 -2.33 -22.26
N GLU A 59 -25.26 -2.62 -22.63
CA GLU A 59 -25.57 -3.56 -23.71
C GLU A 59 -25.06 -3.09 -25.07
N THR A 60 -25.12 -1.78 -25.34
CA THR A 60 -24.59 -1.16 -26.57
C THR A 60 -23.08 -1.36 -26.67
N MET A 61 -22.36 -1.08 -25.58
CA MET A 61 -20.93 -1.29 -25.48
C MET A 61 -20.56 -2.76 -25.72
N ILE A 62 -21.21 -3.70 -25.01
CA ILE A 62 -20.96 -5.14 -25.16
C ILE A 62 -21.11 -5.57 -26.62
N ASN A 63 -22.15 -5.08 -27.32
CA ASN A 63 -22.40 -5.45 -28.71
C ASN A 63 -21.38 -4.84 -29.68
N ALA A 64 -20.79 -3.71 -29.36
CA ALA A 64 -19.81 -3.03 -30.18
C ALA A 64 -18.39 -3.61 -30.04
N LEU A 65 -18.07 -4.21 -28.89
CA LEU A 65 -16.73 -4.70 -28.56
C LEU A 65 -16.45 -6.11 -29.13
N THR A 66 -15.15 -6.38 -29.43
CA THR A 66 -14.67 -7.75 -29.68
C THR A 66 -14.61 -8.55 -28.36
N GLU A 67 -14.40 -9.86 -28.46
CA GLU A 67 -14.25 -10.70 -27.25
C GLU A 67 -13.01 -10.32 -26.43
N GLU A 68 -11.90 -9.95 -27.09
CA GLU A 68 -10.67 -9.50 -26.43
C GLU A 68 -10.88 -8.16 -25.71
N ASN A 69 -11.61 -7.24 -26.35
CA ASN A 69 -11.94 -5.95 -25.74
C ASN A 69 -12.90 -6.12 -24.56
N LEU A 70 -13.89 -7.00 -24.69
CA LEU A 70 -14.84 -7.26 -23.60
C LEU A 70 -14.13 -7.88 -22.39
N ARG A 71 -13.19 -8.82 -22.60
CA ARG A 71 -12.34 -9.33 -21.52
C ARG A 71 -11.53 -8.21 -20.84
N TYR A 72 -11.03 -7.25 -21.63
CA TYR A 72 -10.32 -6.11 -21.08
C TYR A 72 -11.20 -5.27 -20.14
N ILE A 73 -12.42 -4.92 -20.56
CA ILE A 73 -13.35 -4.16 -19.72
C ILE A 73 -13.70 -4.92 -18.43
N VAL A 74 -13.94 -6.23 -18.53
CA VAL A 74 -14.22 -7.04 -17.33
C VAL A 74 -13.04 -7.08 -16.37
N LEU A 75 -11.81 -7.18 -16.89
CA LEU A 75 -10.60 -7.09 -16.05
C LEU A 75 -10.44 -5.71 -15.43
N HIS A 76 -10.75 -4.65 -16.16
CA HIS A 76 -10.71 -3.28 -15.65
C HIS A 76 -11.60 -3.11 -14.42
N GLU A 77 -12.85 -3.55 -14.48
CA GLU A 77 -13.79 -3.48 -13.35
C GLU A 77 -13.36 -4.38 -12.18
N VAL A 78 -12.98 -5.62 -12.47
CA VAL A 78 -12.71 -6.63 -11.43
C VAL A 78 -11.33 -6.49 -10.84
N GLU A 79 -10.28 -6.49 -11.65
CA GLU A 79 -8.91 -6.42 -11.18
C GLU A 79 -8.55 -4.99 -10.80
N GLY A 80 -8.88 -4.01 -11.65
CA GLY A 80 -8.59 -2.62 -11.42
C GLY A 80 -9.30 -2.07 -10.20
N HIS A 81 -10.62 -2.11 -10.21
CA HIS A 81 -11.41 -1.39 -9.20
C HIS A 81 -11.81 -2.27 -8.00
N LYS A 82 -12.31 -3.47 -8.24
CA LYS A 82 -12.75 -4.34 -7.14
C LYS A 82 -11.57 -4.92 -6.34
N LEU A 83 -10.60 -5.55 -7.00
CA LEU A 83 -9.45 -6.17 -6.34
C LEU A 83 -8.56 -5.14 -5.64
N HIS A 84 -8.25 -4.03 -6.31
CA HIS A 84 -7.41 -2.95 -5.78
C HIS A 84 -8.16 -2.01 -4.83
N ARG A 85 -9.49 -2.21 -4.67
CA ARG A 85 -10.31 -1.46 -3.71
C ARG A 85 -10.18 0.05 -3.90
N HIS A 86 -10.16 0.52 -5.14
CA HIS A 86 -10.00 1.94 -5.43
C HIS A 86 -11.02 2.80 -4.69
N LEU A 87 -12.29 2.36 -4.66
CA LEU A 87 -13.41 3.06 -4.03
C LEU A 87 -13.30 3.17 -2.49
N THR A 88 -12.60 2.27 -1.83
CA THR A 88 -12.43 2.27 -0.37
C THR A 88 -11.06 2.82 0.05
N THR A 89 -10.00 2.40 -0.62
CA THR A 89 -8.63 2.80 -0.28
C THR A 89 -8.34 4.25 -0.63
N TRP A 90 -8.84 4.72 -1.79
CA TRP A 90 -8.57 6.06 -2.31
C TRP A 90 -9.77 7.01 -2.20
N SER A 91 -10.81 6.65 -1.42
CA SER A 91 -12.01 7.46 -1.24
C SER A 91 -11.72 8.92 -0.84
N HIS A 92 -10.68 9.17 -0.06
CA HIS A 92 -10.27 10.52 0.34
C HIS A 92 -9.82 11.41 -0.83
N LEU A 93 -9.29 10.85 -1.92
CA LEU A 93 -8.92 11.60 -3.12
C LEU A 93 -10.14 12.13 -3.86
N PHE A 94 -11.25 11.38 -3.79
CA PHE A 94 -12.53 11.80 -4.36
C PHE A 94 -13.17 12.97 -3.64
N ASP A 95 -12.90 13.11 -2.35
CA ASP A 95 -13.35 14.25 -1.57
C ASP A 95 -12.61 15.54 -1.95
N ILE A 96 -11.39 15.40 -2.51
CA ILE A 96 -10.59 16.52 -3.01
C ILE A 96 -11.00 16.87 -4.44
N ASP A 97 -10.92 15.92 -5.37
CA ASP A 97 -11.32 16.08 -6.77
C ASP A 97 -11.68 14.72 -7.40
N ALA A 98 -12.98 14.50 -7.62
CA ALA A 98 -13.49 13.23 -8.12
C ALA A 98 -13.02 12.94 -9.55
N GLU A 99 -12.90 13.93 -10.41
CA GLU A 99 -12.45 13.76 -11.80
C GLU A 99 -10.98 13.31 -11.87
N CYS A 100 -10.11 14.00 -11.12
CA CYS A 100 -8.69 13.62 -11.05
C CYS A 100 -8.51 12.26 -10.41
N ALA A 101 -9.31 11.90 -9.41
CA ALA A 101 -9.25 10.60 -8.75
C ALA A 101 -9.67 9.45 -9.67
N ASN A 102 -10.75 9.62 -10.46
CA ASN A 102 -11.15 8.67 -11.49
C ASN A 102 -10.04 8.45 -12.52
N LYS A 103 -9.58 9.54 -13.12
CA LYS A 103 -8.51 9.47 -14.13
C LYS A 103 -7.25 8.79 -13.58
N ALA A 104 -6.88 9.06 -12.33
CA ALA A 104 -5.72 8.44 -11.71
C ALA A 104 -5.89 6.93 -11.53
N ALA A 105 -7.08 6.48 -11.10
CA ALA A 105 -7.41 5.07 -10.99
C ALA A 105 -7.36 4.36 -12.35
N ASP A 106 -7.91 5.00 -13.39
CA ASP A 106 -7.92 4.48 -14.75
C ASP A 106 -6.50 4.36 -15.35
N TYR A 107 -5.68 5.40 -15.23
CA TYR A 107 -4.29 5.35 -15.70
C TYR A 107 -3.53 4.20 -15.05
N TYR A 108 -3.65 4.04 -13.73
CA TYR A 108 -3.02 2.96 -13.00
C TYR A 108 -3.48 1.59 -13.50
N THR A 109 -4.80 1.38 -13.56
CA THR A 109 -5.43 0.11 -13.95
C THR A 109 -5.10 -0.26 -15.38
N ASN A 110 -5.25 0.68 -16.32
CA ASN A 110 -5.03 0.41 -17.74
C ASN A 110 -3.57 0.09 -18.05
N LEU A 111 -2.61 0.76 -17.43
CA LEU A 111 -1.18 0.43 -17.56
C LEU A 111 -0.89 -0.98 -17.06
N MET A 112 -1.46 -1.35 -15.91
CA MET A 112 -1.28 -2.67 -15.30
C MET A 112 -1.82 -3.78 -16.21
N ILE A 113 -3.07 -3.68 -16.66
CA ILE A 113 -3.70 -4.68 -17.53
C ILE A 113 -2.98 -4.78 -18.88
N ASN A 114 -2.55 -3.67 -19.47
CA ASN A 114 -1.79 -3.66 -20.70
C ASN A 114 -0.47 -4.41 -20.57
N ASP A 115 0.26 -4.21 -19.44
CA ASP A 115 1.51 -4.92 -19.19
C ASP A 115 1.30 -6.43 -19.04
N GLU A 116 0.25 -6.83 -18.35
CA GLU A 116 -0.08 -8.24 -18.14
C GLU A 116 -0.45 -8.95 -19.44
N ASN A 117 -1.11 -8.27 -20.38
CA ASN A 117 -1.59 -8.84 -21.64
C ASN A 117 -0.67 -8.58 -22.84
N ARG A 118 0.47 -7.94 -22.65
CA ARG A 118 1.39 -7.54 -23.71
C ARG A 118 1.89 -8.70 -24.57
N GLN A 119 2.02 -9.90 -23.99
CA GLN A 119 2.64 -11.05 -24.67
C GLN A 119 1.66 -11.87 -25.49
N ASP A 120 0.43 -12.05 -25.03
CA ASP A 120 -0.53 -12.99 -25.62
C ASP A 120 -1.78 -12.32 -26.19
N GLY A 121 -2.02 -11.04 -25.88
CA GLY A 121 -3.20 -10.33 -26.38
C GLY A 121 -4.52 -10.94 -25.91
N PHE A 122 -4.53 -11.65 -24.78
CA PHE A 122 -5.75 -12.27 -24.26
C PHE A 122 -6.84 -11.24 -23.95
N ALA A 123 -6.46 -10.10 -23.43
CA ALA A 123 -7.30 -8.93 -23.24
C ALA A 123 -6.62 -7.73 -23.90
N VAL A 124 -7.36 -7.01 -24.75
CA VAL A 124 -6.85 -5.89 -25.53
C VAL A 124 -7.71 -4.66 -25.23
N MET A 125 -7.07 -3.54 -24.91
CA MET A 125 -7.79 -2.29 -24.66
C MET A 125 -8.60 -1.88 -25.88
N PRO A 126 -9.87 -1.51 -25.73
CA PRO A 126 -10.67 -0.97 -26.82
C PRO A 126 -10.05 0.30 -27.42
N THR A 127 -10.43 0.59 -28.66
CA THR A 127 -10.07 1.83 -29.38
C THR A 127 -11.32 2.64 -29.72
N GLY A 128 -11.15 3.90 -30.11
CA GLY A 128 -12.25 4.79 -30.49
C GLY A 128 -13.04 5.26 -29.28
N GLU A 129 -14.35 5.16 -29.34
CA GLU A 129 -15.28 5.65 -28.30
C GLU A 129 -15.04 5.03 -26.91
N TYR A 130 -14.61 3.78 -26.88
CA TYR A 130 -14.36 3.03 -25.64
C TYR A 130 -12.88 2.92 -25.27
N ALA A 131 -12.03 3.83 -25.79
CA ALA A 131 -10.61 3.85 -25.45
C ALA A 131 -10.38 4.26 -24.01
N GLY A 132 -9.59 3.50 -23.27
CA GLY A 132 -9.19 3.85 -21.91
C GLY A 132 -8.05 4.87 -21.86
N LEU A 133 -7.85 5.47 -20.69
CA LEU A 133 -6.76 6.43 -20.45
C LEU A 133 -5.44 5.68 -20.25
N VAL A 134 -4.42 6.02 -21.05
CA VAL A 134 -3.05 5.48 -20.91
C VAL A 134 -2.03 6.58 -21.16
N ASP A 135 -1.08 6.69 -20.24
CA ASP A 135 0.10 7.55 -20.43
C ASP A 135 1.31 6.87 -19.78
N GLU A 136 2.34 6.59 -20.58
CA GLU A 136 3.56 5.91 -20.16
C GLU A 136 4.32 6.65 -19.04
N LYS A 137 4.13 7.96 -18.89
CA LYS A 137 4.75 8.74 -17.82
C LYS A 137 4.33 8.27 -16.41
N TYR A 138 3.14 7.68 -16.30
CA TYR A 138 2.60 7.17 -15.03
C TYR A 138 3.04 5.75 -14.68
N ARG A 139 3.86 5.13 -15.53
CA ARG A 139 4.35 3.78 -15.29
C ARG A 139 5.18 3.72 -14.00
N GLY A 140 4.78 2.81 -13.10
CA GLY A 140 5.43 2.62 -11.80
C GLY A 140 4.98 3.58 -10.70
N MET A 141 4.08 4.53 -11.00
CA MET A 141 3.43 5.37 -10.00
C MET A 141 2.22 4.64 -9.39
N ASP A 142 1.88 5.00 -8.16
CA ASP A 142 0.60 4.59 -7.55
C ASP A 142 -0.52 5.60 -7.85
N THR A 143 -1.76 5.24 -7.52
CA THR A 143 -2.93 6.09 -7.78
C THR A 143 -2.82 7.47 -7.13
N ALA A 144 -2.25 7.59 -5.93
CA ALA A 144 -2.10 8.88 -5.25
C ALA A 144 -1.05 9.78 -5.94
N GLN A 145 0.05 9.19 -6.43
CA GLN A 145 1.07 9.93 -7.17
C GLN A 145 0.53 10.47 -8.50
N ILE A 146 -0.25 9.63 -9.20
CA ILE A 146 -0.91 10.05 -10.46
C ILE A 146 -1.94 11.15 -10.18
N PHE A 147 -2.74 11.00 -9.12
CA PHE A 147 -3.70 12.01 -8.70
C PHE A 147 -3.03 13.36 -8.45
N ASN A 148 -1.94 13.39 -7.71
CA ASN A 148 -1.22 14.62 -7.40
C ASN A 148 -0.72 15.33 -8.68
N ASP A 149 -0.14 14.59 -9.63
CA ASP A 149 0.31 15.16 -10.92
C ASP A 149 -0.86 15.73 -11.74
N LEU A 150 -2.01 15.04 -11.74
CA LEU A 150 -3.20 15.52 -12.44
C LEU A 150 -3.83 16.75 -11.77
N TYR A 151 -3.88 16.73 -10.44
CA TYR A 151 -4.48 17.80 -9.65
C TYR A 151 -3.64 19.10 -9.70
N GLU A 152 -2.31 18.99 -9.62
CA GLU A 152 -1.41 20.12 -9.79
C GLU A 152 -1.60 20.78 -11.16
N LYS A 153 -1.64 20.00 -12.24
CA LYS A 153 -1.87 20.50 -13.60
C LYS A 153 -3.24 21.17 -13.78
N LYS A 154 -4.27 20.63 -13.13
CA LYS A 154 -5.60 21.25 -13.16
C LYS A 154 -5.58 22.61 -12.48
N GLN A 155 -4.92 22.72 -11.33
CA GLN A 155 -4.78 24.01 -10.62
C GLN A 155 -3.97 25.04 -11.41
N GLU A 156 -2.89 24.61 -12.08
CA GLU A 156 -2.10 25.49 -12.95
C GLU A 156 -2.95 26.04 -14.10
N GLN A 157 -3.75 25.18 -14.75
CA GLN A 157 -4.65 25.60 -15.84
C GLN A 157 -5.75 26.55 -15.37
N GLU A 158 -6.31 26.36 -14.17
CA GLU A 158 -7.31 27.25 -13.58
C GLU A 158 -6.72 28.63 -13.23
N GLN A 159 -5.46 28.67 -12.77
CA GLN A 159 -4.76 29.93 -12.48
C GLN A 159 -4.43 30.71 -13.75
N GLU A 160 -4.00 30.04 -14.83
CA GLU A 160 -3.71 30.67 -16.10
C GLU A 160 -5.00 31.27 -16.77
N GLN A 161 -6.16 30.65 -16.55
CA GLN A 161 -7.47 31.18 -17.06
C GLN A 161 -8.06 32.30 -16.18
N GLY A 162 -7.62 32.43 -14.93
CA GLY A 162 -8.10 33.44 -13.99
C GLY A 162 -7.47 34.83 -14.16
N ASP A 163 -6.38 34.96 -14.92
CA ASP A 163 -5.66 36.23 -15.12
C ASP A 163 -6.09 36.98 -16.42
N GLY A 164 -7.14 36.50 -17.12
CA GLY A 164 -7.71 37.12 -18.32
C GLY A 164 -8.98 37.91 -18.02
N GLU A 165 -8.86 39.21 -17.96
CA GLU A 165 -9.84 40.29 -17.97
C GLU A 165 -11.34 39.95 -18.03
N SER A 166 -12.08 40.56 -17.09
CA SER A 166 -13.53 40.81 -17.14
C SER A 166 -13.95 41.53 -18.42
N GLY A 167 -14.56 40.79 -19.34
CA GLY A 167 -15.28 41.30 -20.48
C GLY A 167 -16.69 40.72 -20.50
N ASP A 168 -17.71 41.57 -20.27
CA ASP A 168 -19.11 41.25 -20.51
C ASP A 168 -19.31 40.75 -21.96
N GLY A 169 -19.83 39.54 -22.12
CA GLY A 169 -20.13 38.99 -23.44
C GLY A 169 -20.92 37.70 -23.38
N GLU A 170 -22.16 37.79 -23.76
CA GLU A 170 -23.18 36.84 -24.17
C GLU A 170 -22.77 35.35 -24.31
N SER A 171 -23.66 34.52 -23.75
CA SER A 171 -23.81 33.09 -23.96
C SER A 171 -23.62 32.67 -25.43
N GLY A 172 -22.52 32.06 -25.76
CA GLY A 172 -22.29 31.32 -26.98
C GLY A 172 -22.08 29.87 -26.65
N ASP A 173 -22.97 28.99 -27.18
CA ASP A 173 -22.75 27.55 -27.25
C ASP A 173 -21.46 27.29 -28.02
N GLY A 174 -20.37 27.07 -27.28
CA GLY A 174 -19.07 26.65 -27.82
C GLY A 174 -18.94 25.16 -27.72
N GLU A 175 -18.96 24.48 -28.87
CA GLU A 175 -18.57 23.07 -29.01
C GLU A 175 -17.29 22.78 -28.24
N SER A 176 -17.44 22.02 -27.19
CA SER A 176 -16.35 21.44 -26.43
C SER A 176 -15.61 20.44 -27.33
N GLY A 177 -14.39 20.77 -27.72
CA GLY A 177 -13.51 19.88 -28.45
C GLY A 177 -13.32 18.56 -27.67
N ASP A 178 -13.35 17.51 -28.44
CA ASP A 178 -13.23 16.08 -28.11
C ASP A 178 -12.08 15.82 -27.11
N LYS A 179 -12.37 15.88 -25.81
CA LYS A 179 -11.45 15.38 -24.77
C LYS A 179 -11.73 13.89 -24.64
N PRO A 180 -10.71 13.03 -24.65
CA PRO A 180 -10.91 11.61 -24.38
C PRO A 180 -11.52 11.46 -22.98
N GLN A 181 -12.81 11.21 -22.95
CA GLN A 181 -13.56 10.87 -21.77
C GLN A 181 -13.21 9.41 -21.48
N GLY A 182 -12.64 9.09 -20.33
CA GLY A 182 -12.40 7.70 -19.93
C GLY A 182 -13.71 6.90 -20.08
N PHE A 183 -13.60 5.60 -20.42
CA PHE A 183 -14.79 4.77 -20.68
C PHE A 183 -15.52 4.35 -19.41
N ASP A 184 -15.06 4.78 -18.24
CA ASP A 184 -15.61 4.35 -16.95
C ASP A 184 -16.23 5.51 -16.16
N GLU A 185 -17.50 5.32 -15.74
CA GLU A 185 -18.19 6.16 -14.77
C GLU A 185 -18.38 5.36 -13.49
N HIS A 186 -17.50 5.56 -12.51
CA HIS A 186 -17.64 4.87 -11.23
C HIS A 186 -18.88 5.33 -10.47
N ASP A 187 -19.61 4.39 -9.89
CA ASP A 187 -20.72 4.69 -8.99
C ASP A 187 -20.21 5.04 -7.57
N TRP A 188 -19.58 6.20 -7.48
CA TRP A 188 -19.02 6.72 -6.24
C TRP A 188 -20.08 7.06 -5.20
N LYS A 189 -21.31 7.34 -5.63
CA LYS A 189 -22.40 7.66 -4.71
C LYS A 189 -22.76 6.44 -3.86
N ASP A 190 -22.96 5.31 -4.48
CA ASP A 190 -23.26 4.05 -3.79
C ASP A 190 -22.07 3.59 -2.92
N ALA A 191 -20.83 3.80 -3.39
CA ALA A 191 -19.65 3.48 -2.61
C ALA A 191 -19.46 4.40 -1.38
N LYS A 192 -19.81 5.69 -1.49
CA LYS A 192 -19.81 6.62 -0.35
C LYS A 192 -20.91 6.34 0.67
N GLU A 193 -22.04 5.82 0.24
CA GLU A 193 -23.17 5.46 1.12
C GLU A 193 -22.91 4.19 1.94
N MET A 194 -21.92 3.37 1.57
CA MET A 194 -21.50 2.23 2.38
C MET A 194 -20.98 2.69 3.75
N SER A 195 -21.54 2.12 4.80
CA SER A 195 -21.07 2.33 6.17
C SER A 195 -19.67 1.73 6.38
N GLU A 196 -18.91 2.24 7.33
CA GLU A 196 -17.58 1.72 7.65
C GLU A 196 -17.57 0.21 8.00
N PRO A 197 -18.57 -0.36 8.69
CA PRO A 197 -18.68 -1.81 8.87
C PRO A 197 -18.86 -2.58 7.56
N GLU A 198 -19.62 -2.05 6.60
CA GLU A 198 -19.85 -2.67 5.28
C GLU A 198 -18.57 -2.64 4.43
N LYS A 199 -17.85 -1.53 4.42
CA LYS A 199 -16.53 -1.42 3.75
C LYS A 199 -15.55 -2.46 4.30
N ARG A 200 -15.45 -2.59 5.62
CA ARG A 200 -14.59 -3.59 6.27
C ARG A 200 -15.03 -5.04 5.96
N ALA A 201 -16.33 -5.28 5.88
CA ALA A 201 -16.86 -6.59 5.53
C ALA A 201 -16.52 -6.96 4.07
N LEU A 202 -16.67 -6.01 3.15
CA LEU A 202 -16.28 -6.17 1.74
C LEU A 202 -14.77 -6.40 1.59
N ASP A 203 -13.95 -5.62 2.29
CA ASP A 203 -12.50 -5.80 2.30
C ASP A 203 -12.07 -7.18 2.80
N ALA A 204 -12.72 -7.68 3.85
CA ALA A 204 -12.45 -9.02 4.37
C ALA A 204 -12.95 -10.13 3.42
N GLU A 205 -14.02 -9.88 2.68
CA GLU A 205 -14.54 -10.80 1.65
C GLU A 205 -13.58 -10.90 0.47
N ILE A 206 -13.10 -9.76 -0.05
CA ILE A 206 -12.10 -9.68 -1.13
C ILE A 206 -10.80 -10.39 -0.70
N GLU A 207 -10.30 -10.11 0.51
CA GLU A 207 -9.08 -10.74 1.00
C GLU A 207 -9.19 -12.26 1.10
N ARG A 208 -10.33 -12.79 1.55
CA ARG A 208 -10.60 -14.23 1.57
C ARG A 208 -10.65 -14.81 0.16
N ALA A 209 -11.30 -14.12 -0.78
CA ALA A 209 -11.41 -14.53 -2.16
C ALA A 209 -10.02 -14.58 -2.84
N VAL A 210 -9.18 -13.60 -2.61
CA VAL A 210 -7.80 -13.55 -3.10
C VAL A 210 -6.98 -14.73 -2.57
N ARG A 211 -7.04 -15.00 -1.27
CA ARG A 211 -6.33 -16.14 -0.66
C ARG A 211 -6.80 -17.48 -1.23
N GLN A 212 -8.11 -17.65 -1.39
CA GLN A 212 -8.68 -18.86 -1.97
C GLN A 212 -8.30 -19.00 -3.46
N GLY A 213 -8.33 -17.90 -4.20
CA GLY A 213 -7.91 -17.86 -5.60
C GLY A 213 -6.45 -18.25 -5.79
N ALA A 214 -5.55 -17.74 -4.94
CA ALA A 214 -4.13 -18.10 -4.98
C ALA A 214 -3.88 -19.59 -4.70
N ILE A 215 -4.62 -20.19 -3.74
CA ILE A 215 -4.56 -21.63 -3.47
C ILE A 215 -5.03 -22.43 -4.70
N THR A 216 -6.10 -21.97 -5.35
CA THR A 216 -6.66 -22.61 -6.54
C THR A 216 -5.69 -22.53 -7.72
N ALA A 217 -5.09 -21.36 -7.94
CA ALA A 217 -4.08 -21.15 -8.98
C ALA A 217 -2.84 -22.04 -8.75
N GLY A 218 -2.35 -22.14 -7.53
CA GLY A 218 -1.24 -23.02 -7.18
C GLY A 218 -1.55 -24.50 -7.46
N LYS A 219 -2.76 -24.97 -7.17
CA LYS A 219 -3.19 -26.34 -7.46
C LYS A 219 -3.38 -26.60 -8.95
N ALA A 220 -3.79 -25.61 -9.72
CA ALA A 220 -3.99 -25.72 -11.15
C ALA A 220 -2.67 -25.62 -11.97
N GLY A 221 -1.52 -25.52 -11.30
CA GLY A 221 -0.22 -25.36 -11.98
C GLY A 221 -0.06 -24.00 -12.67
N GLY A 222 -0.85 -23.01 -12.28
CA GLY A 222 -0.69 -21.63 -12.68
C GLY A 222 0.63 -21.09 -12.10
N VAL A 223 1.65 -21.05 -12.92
CA VAL A 223 2.95 -20.47 -12.58
C VAL A 223 2.87 -18.99 -12.93
N GLY A 224 3.02 -18.16 -11.94
CA GLY A 224 2.96 -16.72 -12.10
C GLY A 224 1.55 -16.23 -11.82
N GLY A 225 1.21 -16.15 -10.54
CA GLY A 225 0.06 -15.37 -10.11
C GLY A 225 0.17 -13.96 -10.69
N LEU A 226 -0.95 -13.31 -10.86
CA LEU A 226 -0.99 -11.89 -11.11
C LEU A 226 -0.03 -11.19 -10.14
N LEU A 227 0.86 -10.37 -10.66
CA LEU A 227 1.80 -9.59 -9.83
C LEU A 227 1.04 -8.80 -8.75
N SER A 228 -0.18 -8.39 -9.06
CA SER A 228 -1.11 -7.74 -8.16
C SER A 228 -1.51 -8.62 -6.99
N ILE A 229 -1.84 -9.89 -7.23
CA ILE A 229 -2.22 -10.85 -6.18
C ILE A 229 -1.02 -11.23 -5.32
N ASP A 230 0.14 -11.45 -5.89
CA ASP A 230 1.37 -11.73 -5.13
C ASP A 230 1.74 -10.56 -4.19
N LYS A 231 1.51 -9.32 -4.63
CA LYS A 231 1.69 -8.13 -3.78
C LYS A 231 0.67 -8.07 -2.64
N LEU A 232 -0.59 -8.42 -2.92
CA LEU A 232 -1.67 -8.43 -1.92
C LEU A 232 -1.54 -9.57 -0.90
N LEU A 233 -1.01 -10.72 -1.31
CA LEU A 233 -0.81 -11.89 -0.44
C LEU A 233 0.43 -11.81 0.44
N LYS A 234 1.36 -10.90 0.16
CA LYS A 234 2.47 -10.65 1.08
C LYS A 234 1.86 -10.24 2.42
N PRO A 235 2.18 -10.94 3.53
CA PRO A 235 1.63 -10.60 4.82
C PRO A 235 1.97 -9.12 5.10
N LYS A 236 0.94 -8.29 5.27
CA LYS A 236 1.11 -6.95 5.85
C LYS A 236 1.54 -7.18 7.29
N ILE A 237 2.82 -7.15 7.52
CA ILE A 237 3.36 -7.21 8.89
C ILE A 237 2.92 -5.90 9.53
N ASP A 238 2.09 -6.01 10.56
CA ASP A 238 1.79 -4.85 11.40
C ASP A 238 3.09 -4.44 12.12
N PRO A 239 3.67 -3.28 11.78
CA PRO A 239 4.90 -2.82 12.41
C PRO A 239 4.78 -2.73 13.92
N LYS A 240 3.57 -2.45 14.42
CA LYS A 240 3.25 -2.32 15.84
C LYS A 240 3.33 -3.65 16.56
N ALA A 241 2.71 -4.70 15.97
CA ALA A 241 2.74 -6.04 16.54
C ALA A 241 4.17 -6.59 16.54
N LEU A 242 4.89 -6.46 15.42
CA LEU A 242 6.28 -6.90 15.33
C LEU A 242 7.19 -6.19 16.34
N LEU A 243 7.00 -4.89 16.48
CA LEU A 243 7.79 -4.09 17.40
C LEU A 243 7.46 -4.42 18.85
N HIS A 244 6.17 -4.55 19.18
CA HIS A 244 5.75 -4.98 20.50
C HIS A 244 6.34 -6.35 20.86
N ASP A 245 6.29 -7.29 19.93
CA ASP A 245 6.89 -8.61 20.12
C ASP A 245 8.42 -8.53 20.26
N PHE A 246 9.09 -7.70 19.45
CA PHE A 246 10.52 -7.49 19.53
C PHE A 246 10.93 -6.88 20.87
N VAL A 247 10.27 -5.80 21.31
CA VAL A 247 10.55 -5.16 22.58
C VAL A 247 10.23 -6.10 23.75
N THR A 248 9.10 -6.79 23.72
CA THR A 248 8.72 -7.75 24.76
C THR A 248 9.70 -8.91 24.87
N GLN A 249 10.19 -9.45 23.74
CA GLN A 249 11.17 -10.54 23.74
C GLN A 249 12.56 -10.11 24.15
N THR A 250 12.94 -8.89 23.81
CA THR A 250 14.32 -8.39 23.90
C THR A 250 14.54 -7.52 25.14
N CYS A 251 13.54 -6.74 25.52
CA CYS A 251 13.66 -5.69 26.52
C CYS A 251 13.05 -6.07 27.89
N VAL A 252 12.45 -7.24 28.02
CA VAL A 252 11.98 -7.70 29.35
C VAL A 252 13.20 -8.06 30.20
N GLY A 253 13.74 -7.10 30.91
CA GLY A 253 14.77 -7.30 31.93
C GLY A 253 14.22 -8.15 33.08
N LYS A 254 15.10 -8.81 33.81
CA LYS A 254 14.77 -9.57 35.03
C LYS A 254 15.26 -8.82 36.26
N ASP A 255 15.01 -7.52 36.29
CA ASP A 255 15.63 -6.62 37.26
C ASP A 255 14.93 -6.64 38.62
N ASP A 256 13.67 -7.13 38.66
CA ASP A 256 12.94 -7.29 39.91
C ASP A 256 12.53 -8.75 40.14
N SER A 257 12.27 -9.13 41.37
CA SER A 257 11.93 -10.50 41.73
C SER A 257 10.56 -10.60 42.38
N THR A 258 9.75 -11.56 41.95
CA THR A 258 8.44 -11.83 42.55
C THR A 258 8.36 -13.22 43.16
N TRP A 259 7.75 -13.31 44.34
CA TRP A 259 7.40 -14.57 45.02
C TRP A 259 5.98 -15.05 44.61
N ARG A 260 5.21 -14.28 43.86
CA ARG A 260 3.88 -14.72 43.39
C ARG A 260 3.95 -15.92 42.41
N ARG A 261 5.06 -16.07 41.73
CA ARG A 261 5.34 -17.22 40.86
C ARG A 261 6.77 -17.68 41.11
N PRO A 262 7.00 -18.81 41.79
CA PRO A 262 8.35 -19.31 41.99
C PRO A 262 8.99 -19.74 40.68
N ASN A 263 10.32 -19.62 40.60
CA ASN A 263 11.07 -19.96 39.42
C ASN A 263 10.98 -21.47 39.15
N ARG A 264 10.27 -21.89 38.12
CA ARG A 264 9.99 -23.31 37.80
C ARG A 264 11.24 -24.13 37.59
N ARG A 265 12.33 -23.57 37.03
CA ARG A 265 13.60 -24.30 36.84
C ARG A 265 14.28 -24.55 38.16
N LYS A 266 14.33 -23.60 39.07
CA LYS A 266 14.93 -23.75 40.38
C LYS A 266 14.05 -24.63 41.27
N LEU A 267 12.74 -24.56 41.14
CA LEU A 267 11.80 -25.43 41.85
C LEU A 267 11.98 -26.90 41.44
N ALA A 268 12.21 -27.18 40.16
CA ALA A 268 12.53 -28.52 39.66
C ALA A 268 13.86 -29.08 40.23
N MET A 269 14.75 -28.22 40.71
CA MET A 269 16.00 -28.57 41.38
C MET A 269 15.84 -28.57 42.92
N GLY A 270 14.61 -28.49 43.43
CA GLY A 270 14.33 -28.45 44.87
C GLY A 270 14.65 -27.09 45.54
N LEU A 271 14.94 -26.06 44.78
CA LEU A 271 15.28 -24.74 45.29
C LEU A 271 14.08 -23.78 45.15
N ILE A 272 13.59 -23.25 46.25
CA ILE A 272 12.57 -22.22 46.25
C ILE A 272 13.25 -20.88 46.00
N ALA A 273 13.00 -20.26 44.83
CA ALA A 273 13.54 -18.95 44.47
C ALA A 273 12.48 -18.12 43.73
N PRO A 274 12.53 -16.80 43.88
CA PRO A 274 11.63 -15.92 43.16
C PRO A 274 11.87 -15.98 41.65
N SER A 275 10.85 -15.63 40.85
CA SER A 275 11.00 -15.35 39.43
C SER A 275 11.35 -13.88 39.24
N GLY A 276 12.28 -13.59 38.31
CA GLY A 276 12.53 -12.21 37.89
C GLY A 276 11.34 -11.66 37.10
N ILE A 277 10.93 -10.45 37.40
CA ILE A 277 10.00 -9.63 36.65
C ILE A 277 10.67 -8.28 36.45
N SER A 278 10.68 -7.77 35.22
CA SER A 278 10.92 -6.36 34.96
C SER A 278 9.73 -5.84 34.16
N GLU A 279 9.17 -4.75 34.59
CA GLU A 279 8.06 -4.05 33.91
C GLU A 279 8.59 -2.83 33.13
N LYS A 280 9.86 -2.48 33.28
CA LYS A 280 10.45 -1.30 32.63
C LYS A 280 11.32 -1.70 31.45
N VAL A 281 11.04 -1.11 30.31
CA VAL A 281 11.91 -1.15 29.13
C VAL A 281 13.00 -0.10 29.35
N GLY A 282 14.26 -0.49 29.20
CA GLY A 282 15.42 0.41 29.33
C GLY A 282 15.54 1.42 28.20
N GLU A 283 16.76 1.87 27.91
CA GLU A 283 17.00 2.80 26.79
C GLU A 283 16.77 2.11 25.44
N LEU A 284 15.92 2.71 24.59
CA LEU A 284 15.73 2.33 23.21
C LEU A 284 16.43 3.34 22.29
N VAL A 285 17.19 2.85 21.32
CA VAL A 285 17.83 3.69 20.29
C VAL A 285 17.06 3.58 18.99
N PHE A 286 16.69 4.72 18.41
CA PHE A 286 16.15 4.83 17.06
C PHE A 286 17.22 5.40 16.14
N GLY A 287 17.72 4.60 15.20
CA GLY A 287 18.56 5.05 14.11
C GLY A 287 17.69 5.47 12.93
N ILE A 288 17.57 6.76 12.66
CA ILE A 288 16.75 7.28 11.55
C ILE A 288 17.68 7.62 10.40
N ASP A 289 17.44 6.95 9.26
CA ASP A 289 18.12 7.22 8.00
C ASP A 289 17.74 8.61 7.49
N THR A 290 18.74 9.45 7.26
CA THR A 290 18.57 10.79 6.70
C THR A 290 19.31 10.97 5.38
N SER A 291 19.49 9.86 4.64
CA SER A 291 19.96 9.89 3.25
C SER A 291 18.98 10.66 2.35
N GLY A 292 19.42 11.05 1.16
CA GLY A 292 18.64 11.87 0.26
C GLY A 292 17.26 11.27 -0.09
N SER A 293 17.16 9.95 -0.23
CA SER A 293 15.91 9.22 -0.49
C SER A 293 14.95 9.23 0.69
N CYS A 294 15.46 9.22 1.93
CA CYS A 294 14.68 9.19 3.17
C CYS A 294 14.26 10.58 3.68
N MET A 295 14.88 11.65 3.17
CA MET A 295 14.62 13.03 3.63
C MET A 295 13.34 13.66 3.05
N SER A 296 12.56 12.94 2.26
CA SER A 296 11.26 13.46 1.84
C SER A 296 10.35 13.71 3.05
N ALA A 297 9.55 14.77 3.01
CA ALA A 297 8.64 15.11 4.11
C ALA A 297 7.70 13.94 4.46
N SER A 298 7.26 13.17 3.45
CA SER A 298 6.42 11.99 3.61
C SER A 298 7.12 10.88 4.39
N GLU A 299 8.34 10.47 3.99
CA GLU A 299 9.08 9.38 4.65
C GLU A 299 9.46 9.77 6.08
N MET A 300 9.92 11.00 6.28
CA MET A 300 10.29 11.49 7.60
C MET A 300 9.08 11.53 8.56
N THR A 301 7.93 11.98 8.08
CA THR A 301 6.69 11.96 8.90
C THR A 301 6.30 10.53 9.30
N LYS A 302 6.47 9.57 8.40
CA LYS A 302 6.23 8.15 8.68
C LYS A 302 7.17 7.64 9.78
N PHE A 303 8.47 7.90 9.65
CA PHE A 303 9.47 7.49 10.64
C PHE A 303 9.21 8.09 12.02
N LEU A 304 8.88 9.38 12.07
CA LEU A 304 8.55 10.07 13.31
C LEU A 304 7.27 9.54 13.97
N SER A 305 6.26 9.21 13.16
CA SER A 305 5.01 8.61 13.65
C SER A 305 5.24 7.23 14.27
N ILE A 306 6.10 6.40 13.67
CA ILE A 306 6.49 5.10 14.25
C ILE A 306 7.22 5.31 15.57
N ALA A 307 8.22 6.18 15.61
CA ALA A 307 8.99 6.44 16.83
C ALA A 307 8.09 6.91 17.98
N LYS A 308 7.13 7.81 17.69
CA LYS A 308 6.11 8.25 18.67
C LYS A 308 5.29 7.09 19.20
N GLN A 309 4.75 6.29 18.26
CA GLN A 309 3.87 5.19 18.63
C GLN A 309 4.59 4.13 19.49
N ILE A 310 5.86 3.87 19.19
CA ILE A 310 6.72 3.01 20.00
C ILE A 310 6.86 3.57 21.42
N ALA A 311 7.17 4.86 21.51
CA ALA A 311 7.29 5.55 22.79
C ALA A 311 6.03 5.40 23.65
N GLU A 312 4.86 5.59 23.05
CA GLU A 312 3.56 5.49 23.74
C GLU A 312 3.21 4.05 24.16
N THR A 313 3.56 3.05 23.31
CA THR A 313 3.18 1.65 23.53
C THR A 313 4.09 0.95 24.55
N THR A 314 5.39 1.25 24.52
CA THR A 314 6.40 0.51 25.30
C THR A 314 6.80 1.21 26.58
N SER A 315 6.48 2.51 26.72
CA SER A 315 6.83 3.35 27.88
C SER A 315 8.28 3.12 28.36
N PRO A 316 9.29 3.29 27.48
CA PRO A 316 10.68 3.05 27.81
C PRO A 316 11.19 4.09 28.81
N THR A 317 12.22 3.74 29.57
CA THR A 317 12.88 4.66 30.52
C THR A 317 13.47 5.86 29.79
N SER A 318 14.11 5.63 28.65
CA SER A 318 14.60 6.68 27.77
C SER A 318 14.56 6.25 26.30
N ILE A 319 14.47 7.24 25.41
CA ILE A 319 14.53 7.09 23.95
C ILE A 319 15.64 7.99 23.43
N ARG A 320 16.56 7.40 22.68
CA ARG A 320 17.60 8.12 21.98
C ARG A 320 17.36 8.05 20.49
N ILE A 321 17.35 9.20 19.82
CA ILE A 321 17.16 9.30 18.38
C ILE A 321 18.47 9.76 17.77
N ILE A 322 19.00 8.94 16.86
CA ILE A 322 20.25 9.21 16.17
C ILE A 322 19.96 9.31 14.68
N TYR A 323 20.18 10.49 14.11
CA TYR A 323 20.08 10.72 12.68
C TYR A 323 21.39 10.37 12.01
N TRP A 324 21.34 9.51 11.00
CA TRP A 324 22.53 9.02 10.32
C TRP A 324 22.38 9.02 8.80
N GLY A 325 23.51 9.09 8.11
CA GLY A 325 23.65 9.03 6.67
C GLY A 325 25.08 8.56 6.35
N THR A 326 25.93 9.39 5.76
CA THR A 326 27.39 9.11 5.69
C THR A 326 28.09 9.35 7.01
N SER A 327 27.53 10.19 7.87
CA SER A 327 27.97 10.51 9.22
C SER A 327 26.78 10.74 10.14
N ILE A 328 27.02 10.99 11.41
CA ILE A 328 25.93 11.30 12.36
C ILE A 328 25.48 12.75 12.17
N GLY A 329 24.22 12.94 11.83
CA GLY A 329 23.58 14.25 11.66
C GLY A 329 23.04 14.86 12.96
N GLY A 330 22.76 14.04 13.98
CA GLY A 330 22.28 14.48 15.29
C GLY A 330 22.05 13.33 16.24
N ASP A 331 22.04 13.63 17.54
CA ASP A 331 21.77 12.72 18.65
C ASP A 331 20.88 13.43 19.64
N GLU A 332 19.71 12.92 19.92
CA GLU A 332 18.71 13.50 20.80
C GLU A 332 18.23 12.45 21.82
N LEU A 333 18.30 12.78 23.11
CA LEU A 333 17.86 11.92 24.20
C LEU A 333 16.56 12.45 24.80
N TYR A 334 15.58 11.57 25.00
CA TYR A 334 14.29 11.83 25.61
C TYR A 334 14.05 10.86 26.78
N GLY A 335 13.36 11.32 27.81
CA GLY A 335 13.12 10.56 29.05
C GLY A 335 14.18 10.79 30.10
N GLU A 336 14.59 9.75 30.83
CA GLU A 336 15.54 9.87 31.92
C GLU A 336 16.90 10.42 31.43
N GLY A 337 17.31 11.54 31.97
CA GLY A 337 18.53 12.25 31.58
C GLY A 337 18.44 13.09 30.30
N GLY A 338 17.28 13.21 29.69
CA GLY A 338 17.04 13.94 28.43
C GLY A 338 15.85 14.90 28.49
N LYS A 339 15.34 15.26 27.30
CA LYS A 339 14.13 16.06 27.13
C LYS A 339 12.87 15.26 27.53
N PRO A 340 11.73 15.89 27.89
CA PRO A 340 10.47 15.18 28.10
C PRO A 340 10.05 14.40 26.85
N ILE A 341 9.57 13.16 27.02
CA ILE A 341 9.14 12.30 25.90
C ILE A 341 7.98 12.93 25.13
N GLU A 342 7.11 13.65 25.81
CA GLU A 342 5.95 14.35 25.24
C GLU A 342 6.36 15.41 24.20
N THR A 343 7.53 16.02 24.34
CA THR A 343 8.05 17.04 23.43
C THR A 343 8.83 16.45 22.24
N MET A 344 8.94 15.14 22.16
CA MET A 344 9.77 14.44 21.17
C MET A 344 9.47 14.90 19.76
N ILE A 345 8.22 14.89 19.33
CA ILE A 345 7.84 15.21 17.92
C ILE A 345 8.12 16.66 17.58
N GLU A 346 7.81 17.60 18.48
CA GLU A 346 7.99 19.02 18.24
C GLU A 346 9.47 19.44 18.24
N SER A 347 10.31 18.70 18.97
CA SER A 347 11.71 19.02 19.15
C SER A 347 12.67 18.28 18.23
N MET A 348 12.19 17.27 17.49
CA MET A 348 13.00 16.53 16.51
C MET A 348 13.49 17.42 15.37
N LYS A 349 14.79 17.35 15.08
CA LYS A 349 15.44 18.14 14.01
C LYS A 349 16.30 17.23 13.14
N PRO A 350 15.71 16.44 12.25
CA PRO A 350 16.48 15.60 11.35
C PRO A 350 17.41 16.46 10.45
N ARG A 351 18.66 16.04 10.31
CA ARG A 351 19.67 16.67 9.47
C ARG A 351 20.25 15.64 8.53
N SER A 352 20.17 15.91 7.23
CA SER A 352 20.81 15.07 6.23
C SER A 352 22.32 15.28 6.23
N THR A 353 23.05 14.17 6.08
CA THR A 353 24.50 14.15 5.91
C THR A 353 24.92 13.58 4.56
N GLY A 354 23.95 13.42 3.64
CA GLY A 354 24.18 12.80 2.32
C GLY A 354 24.04 11.28 2.39
N GLY A 355 24.59 10.53 1.48
CA GLY A 355 24.53 9.07 1.29
C GLY A 355 24.26 8.16 2.52
N THR A 356 24.47 6.86 2.40
CA THR A 356 24.02 5.87 3.38
C THR A 356 25.18 4.97 3.79
N ARG A 357 25.67 5.10 5.03
CA ARG A 357 26.73 4.26 5.62
C ARG A 357 26.37 3.88 7.05
N ILE A 358 25.79 2.70 7.23
CA ILE A 358 25.30 2.22 8.54
C ILE A 358 26.43 2.05 9.58
N SER A 359 27.66 1.77 9.15
CA SER A 359 28.79 1.61 10.07
C SER A 359 29.03 2.87 10.91
N CYS A 360 28.70 4.08 10.41
CA CYS A 360 28.82 5.31 11.19
C CYS A 360 27.94 5.29 12.45
N LEU A 361 26.74 4.68 12.38
CA LEU A 361 25.84 4.53 13.54
C LEU A 361 26.41 3.56 14.56
N THR A 362 26.89 2.39 14.14
CA THR A 362 27.46 1.39 15.05
C THR A 362 28.76 1.85 15.68
N GLU A 363 29.64 2.55 14.94
CA GLU A 363 30.85 3.16 15.43
C GLU A 363 30.55 4.26 16.46
N TYR A 364 29.59 5.14 16.16
CA TYR A 364 29.17 6.21 17.07
C TYR A 364 28.61 5.66 18.39
N MET A 365 27.75 4.64 18.33
CA MET A 365 27.22 4.01 19.54
C MET A 365 28.32 3.41 20.41
N LYS A 366 29.35 2.81 19.82
CA LYS A 366 30.52 2.28 20.55
C LYS A 366 31.38 3.39 21.15
N GLU A 367 31.67 4.45 20.38
CA GLU A 367 32.45 5.59 20.84
C GLU A 367 31.80 6.29 22.04
N LYS A 368 30.47 6.52 21.94
CA LYS A 368 29.70 7.18 23.00
C LYS A 368 29.31 6.24 24.14
N LYS A 369 29.65 4.94 24.05
CA LYS A 369 29.30 3.90 25.03
C LYS A 369 27.82 3.89 25.36
N ILE A 370 26.95 3.92 24.29
CA ILE A 370 25.50 3.93 24.47
C ILE A 370 25.04 2.53 24.88
N GLU A 371 24.49 2.41 26.07
CA GLU A 371 23.99 1.17 26.67
C GLU A 371 22.54 0.91 26.31
N ALA A 372 22.26 0.85 25.00
CA ALA A 372 20.92 0.55 24.52
C ALA A 372 20.49 -0.90 24.86
N GLN A 373 19.26 -1.08 25.23
CA GLN A 373 18.65 -2.39 25.40
C GLN A 373 18.28 -3.02 24.06
N ALA A 374 17.84 -2.20 23.12
CA ALA A 374 17.57 -2.58 21.74
C ALA A 374 17.72 -1.36 20.81
N VAL A 375 17.95 -1.65 19.53
CA VAL A 375 18.07 -0.64 18.47
C VAL A 375 17.00 -0.89 17.42
N VAL A 376 16.28 0.16 17.02
CA VAL A 376 15.33 0.14 15.92
C VAL A 376 15.88 1.04 14.81
N VAL A 377 16.14 0.48 13.65
CA VAL A 377 16.66 1.23 12.49
C VAL A 377 15.55 1.43 11.47
N LEU A 378 15.32 2.68 11.10
CA LEU A 378 14.35 3.12 10.12
C LEU A 378 15.11 3.58 8.88
N THR A 379 14.88 2.93 7.73
CA THR A 379 15.60 3.15 6.47
C THR A 379 14.77 2.70 5.28
N ASP A 380 15.12 3.14 4.08
CA ASP A 380 14.59 2.58 2.83
C ASP A 380 15.28 1.26 2.42
N GLY A 381 16.38 0.88 3.12
CA GLY A 381 17.08 -0.38 2.93
C GLY A 381 18.12 -0.39 1.80
N TYR A 382 18.39 0.73 1.13
CA TYR A 382 19.42 0.81 0.10
C TYR A 382 20.80 1.11 0.69
N LEU A 383 21.32 0.15 1.46
CA LEU A 383 22.58 0.26 2.23
C LEU A 383 23.82 -0.27 1.48
N GLY A 384 23.70 -0.58 0.18
CA GLY A 384 24.81 -1.16 -0.59
C GLY A 384 25.25 -2.56 -0.15
N GLY A 385 24.41 -3.27 0.64
CA GLY A 385 24.69 -4.61 1.17
C GLY A 385 25.46 -4.63 2.48
N GLU A 386 25.79 -3.47 3.06
CA GLU A 386 26.43 -3.37 4.38
C GLU A 386 25.38 -3.13 5.47
N TRP A 387 25.17 -4.09 6.37
CA TRP A 387 24.17 -4.01 7.46
C TRP A 387 24.80 -3.73 8.83
N GLY A 388 26.10 -3.46 8.87
CA GLY A 388 26.83 -3.11 10.09
C GLY A 388 27.07 -4.28 11.03
N VAL A 389 27.88 -4.04 12.08
CA VAL A 389 28.18 -5.01 13.13
C VAL A 389 27.53 -4.56 14.42
N TRP A 390 26.59 -5.35 14.92
CA TRP A 390 25.76 -5.02 16.07
C TRP A 390 26.11 -5.90 17.27
N ASP A 391 26.29 -5.30 18.42
CA ASP A 391 26.42 -5.96 19.73
C ASP A 391 25.11 -5.97 20.54
N LYS A 392 24.13 -5.20 20.08
CA LYS A 392 22.79 -5.11 20.65
C LYS A 392 21.75 -5.69 19.68
N PRO A 393 20.62 -6.18 20.20
CA PRO A 393 19.52 -6.62 19.34
C PRO A 393 19.04 -5.48 18.44
N VAL A 394 18.92 -5.74 17.14
CA VAL A 394 18.48 -4.76 16.14
C VAL A 394 17.20 -5.21 15.44
N LEU A 395 16.29 -4.27 15.24
CA LEU A 395 15.10 -4.39 14.42
C LEU A 395 15.17 -3.36 13.28
N TRP A 396 15.09 -3.87 12.06
CA TRP A 396 15.03 -3.04 10.85
C TRP A 396 13.59 -2.84 10.42
N LEU A 397 13.17 -1.60 10.27
CA LEU A 397 11.91 -1.21 9.67
C LEU A 397 12.22 -0.53 8.33
N ILE A 398 11.92 -1.23 7.23
CA ILE A 398 12.34 -0.88 5.89
C ILE A 398 11.14 -0.44 5.09
N THR A 399 11.19 0.76 4.49
CA THR A 399 10.06 1.34 3.75
C THR A 399 9.99 0.89 2.30
N SER A 400 11.10 0.39 1.73
CA SER A 400 11.14 -0.13 0.36
C SER A 400 10.54 -1.54 0.23
N ASP A 401 10.40 -1.99 -1.02
CA ASP A 401 9.97 -3.36 -1.33
C ASP A 401 11.00 -4.41 -0.86
N ASN A 402 10.48 -5.58 -0.49
CA ASN A 402 11.30 -6.71 -0.07
C ASN A 402 12.02 -7.36 -1.28
N THR A 403 13.19 -6.84 -1.60
CA THR A 403 14.10 -7.37 -2.62
C THR A 403 15.31 -8.03 -1.95
N PRO A 404 16.09 -8.86 -2.64
CA PRO A 404 17.31 -9.44 -2.06
C PRO A 404 18.31 -8.39 -1.55
N SER A 405 18.38 -7.22 -2.22
CA SER A 405 19.29 -6.12 -1.84
C SER A 405 18.83 -5.33 -0.61
N THR A 406 17.55 -5.43 -0.24
CA THR A 406 16.96 -4.73 0.90
C THR A 406 16.70 -5.65 2.10
N ARG A 407 17.31 -6.84 2.12
CA ARG A 407 17.19 -7.79 3.23
C ARG A 407 18.42 -7.73 4.12
N PRO A 408 18.26 -7.37 5.41
CA PRO A 408 19.33 -7.45 6.38
C PRO A 408 19.84 -8.88 6.57
N ASP A 409 21.14 -9.01 6.72
CA ASP A 409 21.81 -10.25 7.11
C ASP A 409 21.94 -10.41 8.63
N VAL A 410 21.61 -9.35 9.38
CA VAL A 410 21.71 -9.29 10.84
C VAL A 410 20.44 -8.69 11.47
N GLY A 411 19.99 -9.28 12.58
CA GLY A 411 18.82 -8.81 13.32
C GLY A 411 17.49 -9.30 12.78
N LYS A 412 16.40 -8.72 13.31
CA LYS A 412 15.03 -8.92 12.77
C LYS A 412 14.69 -7.79 11.82
N TYR A 413 13.85 -8.06 10.83
CA TYR A 413 13.43 -7.00 9.91
C TYR A 413 11.98 -7.14 9.48
N ALA A 414 11.39 -6.03 9.08
CA ALA A 414 10.10 -5.96 8.43
C ALA A 414 10.10 -4.89 7.35
N HIS A 415 9.49 -5.21 6.21
CA HIS A 415 9.15 -4.23 5.19
C HIS A 415 7.80 -3.61 5.55
N VAL A 416 7.80 -2.30 5.78
CA VAL A 416 6.65 -1.54 6.26
C VAL A 416 6.11 -0.72 5.11
N LYS A 417 4.86 -0.99 4.71
CA LYS A 417 4.13 -0.10 3.79
C LYS A 417 3.21 0.78 4.62
N PHE A 418 3.40 2.07 4.49
CA PHE A 418 2.50 3.06 5.06
C PHE A 418 1.41 3.33 4.04
N ASN A 419 0.17 3.17 4.47
CA ASN A 419 -1.00 3.61 3.71
C ASN A 419 -1.24 5.08 3.96
#